data_f5e2bf67c7a0f0b86455b0903cc3cd45
#
_entry.id   f5e2bf67c7a0f0b86455b0903cc3cd45
#
_cell.length_a   1.000
_cell.length_b   1.000
_cell.length_c   1.000
_cell.angle_alpha   90.00
_cell.angle_beta   90.00
_cell.angle_gamma   90.00
#
_symmetry.space_group_name_H-M   'P 1'
#
loop_
_entity.id
_entity.type
_entity.pdbx_description
1 polymer ?
#
loop_
_entity_poly.entity_id
_entity_poly.type
_entity_poly.pdbx_seq_one_letter_code
_entity_poly.pdbx_strand_id
1 'polypeptide(L)'
;MTTIAIAGATGAVGQQMLECLKERNIQANLKLLASARSKGKEIDGHIVEELTQESFQGVDYVLGATGNDITKMWMPWAKEAGCIVVDNSSAFRLDQDVPLVIPEVNKEDIKNHHGLIANPNCATIIALVALQALHEKYHII
;
A
#
# COMPACT_ATOMS: atom_id res chain seq x y z
N MET A 1 -14.95 -12.36 4.16
CA MET A 1 -14.48 -11.77 2.90
C MET A 1 -13.43 -10.74 3.26
N THR A 2 -12.29 -10.74 2.60
CA THR A 2 -11.17 -9.82 2.89
C THR A 2 -11.59 -8.37 2.66
N THR A 3 -11.21 -7.47 3.55
CA THR A 3 -11.44 -6.03 3.43
C THR A 3 -10.12 -5.32 3.17
N ILE A 4 -10.05 -4.56 2.09
CA ILE A 4 -8.87 -3.78 1.68
C ILE A 4 -9.23 -2.30 1.75
N ALA A 5 -8.46 -1.51 2.49
CA ALA A 5 -8.57 -0.06 2.48
C ALA A 5 -7.49 0.58 1.59
N ILE A 6 -7.84 1.63 0.86
CA ILE A 6 -6.89 2.47 0.13
C ILE A 6 -6.84 3.82 0.84
N ALA A 7 -5.76 4.07 1.59
CA ALA A 7 -5.54 5.35 2.25
C ALA A 7 -4.93 6.36 1.26
N GLY A 8 -5.67 7.41 0.93
CA GLY A 8 -5.33 8.36 -0.13
C GLY A 8 -5.98 8.04 -1.49
N ALA A 9 -7.14 7.38 -1.47
CA ALA A 9 -7.83 6.86 -2.65
C ALA A 9 -8.16 7.91 -3.72
N THR A 10 -8.28 9.18 -3.37
CA THR A 10 -8.58 10.26 -4.33
C THR A 10 -7.35 10.82 -5.06
N GLY A 11 -6.14 10.43 -4.63
CA GLY A 11 -4.90 10.77 -5.30
C GLY A 11 -4.62 9.88 -6.52
N ALA A 12 -3.72 10.31 -7.42
CA ALA A 12 -3.37 9.56 -8.62
C ALA A 12 -2.89 8.12 -8.31
N VAL A 13 -2.05 7.96 -7.29
CA VAL A 13 -1.55 6.65 -6.86
C VAL A 13 -2.67 5.78 -6.29
N GLY A 14 -3.56 6.34 -5.46
CA GLY A 14 -4.69 5.60 -4.90
C GLY A 14 -5.68 5.12 -5.97
N GLN A 15 -5.95 5.95 -6.98
CA GLN A 15 -6.78 5.57 -8.12
C GLN A 15 -6.13 4.44 -8.96
N GLN A 16 -4.81 4.52 -9.17
CA GLN A 16 -4.08 3.46 -9.86
C GLN A 16 -4.08 2.14 -9.06
N MET A 17 -3.99 2.20 -7.73
CA MET A 17 -4.13 1.01 -6.87
C MET A 17 -5.51 0.36 -7.05
N LEU A 18 -6.58 1.17 -7.08
CA LEU A 18 -7.93 0.69 -7.31
C LEU A 18 -8.06 0.01 -8.69
N GLU A 19 -7.51 0.63 -9.72
CA GLU A 19 -7.48 0.06 -11.08
C GLU A 19 -6.75 -1.29 -11.10
N CYS A 20 -5.56 -1.37 -10.50
CA CYS A 20 -4.80 -2.62 -10.40
C CYS A 20 -5.56 -3.75 -9.67
N LEU A 21 -6.28 -3.43 -8.61
CA LEU A 21 -7.12 -4.43 -7.92
C LEU A 21 -8.21 -5.00 -8.83
N LYS A 22 -8.82 -4.16 -9.66
CA LYS A 22 -9.83 -4.57 -10.65
C LYS A 22 -9.23 -5.41 -11.77
N GLU A 23 -8.16 -4.92 -12.42
CA GLU A 23 -7.48 -5.64 -13.50
C GLU A 23 -7.06 -7.04 -13.07
N ARG A 24 -6.69 -7.19 -11.80
CA ARG A 24 -6.30 -8.48 -11.21
C ARG A 24 -7.48 -9.30 -10.68
N ASN A 25 -8.72 -8.81 -10.82
CA ASN A 25 -9.95 -9.47 -10.34
C ASN A 25 -9.88 -9.82 -8.84
N ILE A 26 -9.28 -8.96 -8.02
CA ILE A 26 -9.19 -9.18 -6.57
C ILE A 26 -10.58 -9.00 -5.95
N GLN A 27 -11.14 -10.09 -5.43
CA GLN A 27 -12.45 -10.10 -4.77
C GLN A 27 -12.29 -9.70 -3.31
N ALA A 28 -12.60 -8.46 -2.98
CA ALA A 28 -12.49 -7.91 -1.63
C ALA A 28 -13.56 -6.83 -1.39
N ASN A 29 -13.89 -6.60 -0.13
CA ASN A 29 -14.61 -5.39 0.27
C ASN A 29 -13.62 -4.22 0.21
N LEU A 30 -13.95 -3.17 -0.54
CA LEU A 30 -13.07 -2.01 -0.68
C LEU A 30 -13.57 -0.85 0.17
N LYS A 31 -12.65 -0.25 0.96
CA LYS A 31 -12.85 1.01 1.67
C LYS A 31 -11.93 2.07 1.06
N LEU A 32 -12.50 3.11 0.50
CA LEU A 32 -11.75 4.22 -0.07
C LEU A 32 -11.63 5.34 0.96
N LEU A 33 -10.43 5.55 1.49
CA LEU A 33 -10.16 6.51 2.56
C LEU A 33 -9.44 7.75 2.02
N ALA A 34 -9.91 8.94 2.39
CA ALA A 34 -9.28 10.20 2.01
C ALA A 34 -9.53 11.29 3.06
N SER A 35 -9.08 12.52 2.78
CA SER A 35 -9.33 13.66 3.66
C SER A 35 -10.82 14.00 3.74
N ALA A 36 -11.24 14.69 4.81
CA ALA A 36 -12.61 15.18 5.02
C ALA A 36 -13.20 15.92 3.80
N ARG A 37 -12.36 16.65 3.04
CA ARG A 37 -12.78 17.34 1.80
C ARG A 37 -13.27 16.43 0.69
N SER A 38 -12.88 15.18 0.74
CA SER A 38 -13.22 14.18 -0.28
C SER A 38 -14.30 13.21 0.17
N LYS A 39 -14.71 13.28 1.43
CA LYS A 39 -15.78 12.44 2.00
C LYS A 39 -17.06 12.57 1.19
N GLY A 40 -17.69 11.45 0.89
CA GLY A 40 -18.93 11.38 0.11
C GLY A 40 -18.76 11.43 -1.40
N LYS A 41 -17.53 11.64 -1.91
CA LYS A 41 -17.29 11.47 -3.35
C LYS A 41 -17.46 10.01 -3.74
N GLU A 42 -17.95 9.77 -4.92
CA GLU A 42 -18.03 8.44 -5.50
C GLU A 42 -16.86 8.22 -6.47
N ILE A 43 -16.17 7.11 -6.31
CA ILE A 43 -15.14 6.64 -7.22
C ILE A 43 -15.47 5.18 -7.52
N ASP A 44 -15.85 4.92 -8.75
CA ASP A 44 -16.00 3.56 -9.24
C ASP A 44 -17.07 2.73 -8.51
N GLY A 45 -18.17 3.38 -8.15
CA GLY A 45 -19.26 2.78 -7.38
C GLY A 45 -18.99 2.69 -5.87
N HIS A 46 -17.82 3.18 -5.39
CA HIS A 46 -17.49 3.21 -3.98
C HIS A 46 -17.55 4.64 -3.43
N ILE A 47 -18.17 4.80 -2.27
CA ILE A 47 -18.21 6.10 -1.58
C ILE A 47 -16.92 6.27 -0.78
N VAL A 48 -16.28 7.42 -0.97
CA VAL A 48 -15.07 7.78 -0.21
C VAL A 48 -15.43 8.14 1.21
N GLU A 49 -14.79 7.46 2.16
CA GLU A 49 -14.90 7.71 3.60
C GLU A 49 -13.77 8.65 4.06
N GLU A 50 -14.00 9.31 5.19
CA GLU A 50 -12.96 10.09 5.84
C GLU A 50 -11.93 9.16 6.50
N LEU A 51 -10.65 9.47 6.32
CA LEU A 51 -9.55 8.75 6.95
C LEU A 51 -9.45 9.16 8.42
N THR A 52 -9.98 8.33 9.32
CA THR A 52 -9.98 8.48 10.78
C THR A 52 -9.46 7.21 11.44
N GLN A 53 -9.26 7.22 12.75
CA GLN A 53 -8.85 6.02 13.48
C GLN A 53 -9.87 4.89 13.32
N GLU A 54 -11.17 5.22 13.39
CA GLU A 54 -12.27 4.25 13.30
C GLU A 54 -12.38 3.63 11.91
N SER A 55 -11.92 4.32 10.86
CA SER A 55 -12.02 3.82 9.48
C SER A 55 -11.20 2.54 9.22
N PHE A 56 -10.24 2.23 10.09
CA PHE A 56 -9.43 1.00 10.00
C PHE A 56 -10.07 -0.22 10.68
N GLN A 57 -11.18 -0.05 11.39
CA GLN A 57 -11.87 -1.18 12.04
C GLN A 57 -12.40 -2.18 11.01
N GLY A 58 -12.06 -3.46 11.20
CA GLY A 58 -12.46 -4.55 10.30
C GLY A 58 -11.75 -4.53 8.94
N VAL A 59 -10.64 -3.83 8.83
CA VAL A 59 -9.76 -3.82 7.64
C VAL A 59 -8.65 -4.84 7.83
N ASP A 60 -8.45 -5.72 6.85
CA ASP A 60 -7.37 -6.70 6.85
C ASP A 60 -6.08 -6.11 6.26
N TYR A 61 -6.20 -5.40 5.14
CA TYR A 61 -5.06 -4.81 4.43
C TYR A 61 -5.28 -3.34 4.14
N VAL A 62 -4.22 -2.55 4.25
CA VAL A 62 -4.21 -1.14 3.87
C VAL A 62 -3.17 -0.91 2.78
N LEU A 63 -3.59 -0.34 1.67
CA LEU A 63 -2.70 0.18 0.62
C LEU A 63 -2.49 1.67 0.85
N GLY A 64 -1.27 2.05 1.25
CA GLY A 64 -0.91 3.44 1.58
C GLY A 64 -0.54 4.23 0.34
N ALA A 65 -1.33 5.25 0.01
CA ALA A 65 -1.13 6.17 -1.12
C ALA A 65 -1.10 7.63 -0.65
N THR A 66 -0.66 7.89 0.59
CA THR A 66 -0.53 9.23 1.19
C THR A 66 0.94 9.67 1.25
N GLY A 67 1.17 10.96 1.41
CA GLY A 67 2.52 11.49 1.66
C GLY A 67 3.04 11.12 3.06
N ASN A 68 4.35 11.22 3.25
CA ASN A 68 5.07 10.76 4.46
C ASN A 68 4.44 11.20 5.78
N ASP A 69 4.13 12.49 5.92
CA ASP A 69 3.60 13.03 7.18
C ASP A 69 2.21 12.47 7.50
N ILE A 70 1.37 12.37 6.48
CA ILE A 70 0.02 11.80 6.61
C ILE A 70 0.11 10.30 6.90
N THR A 71 1.04 9.58 6.26
CA THR A 71 1.27 8.16 6.51
C THR A 71 1.71 7.94 7.96
N LYS A 72 2.65 8.72 8.46
CA LYS A 72 3.09 8.64 9.87
C LYS A 72 1.96 8.94 10.85
N MET A 73 1.02 9.80 10.49
CA MET A 73 -0.13 10.15 11.34
C MET A 73 -1.09 8.96 11.51
N TRP A 74 -1.47 8.29 10.43
CA TRP A 74 -2.48 7.23 10.49
C TRP A 74 -1.91 5.82 10.71
N MET A 75 -0.60 5.62 10.49
CA MET A 75 0.04 4.31 10.67
C MET A 75 -0.21 3.67 12.05
N PRO A 76 -0.11 4.43 13.19
CA PRO A 76 -0.44 3.87 14.50
C PRO A 76 -1.89 3.35 14.59
N TRP A 77 -2.84 4.01 13.96
CA TRP A 77 -4.26 3.60 13.95
C TRP A 77 -4.47 2.29 13.20
N ALA A 78 -3.85 2.15 12.03
CA ALA A 78 -3.90 0.91 11.25
C ALA A 78 -3.23 -0.26 12.00
N LYS A 79 -2.10 0.00 12.68
CA LYS A 79 -1.40 -1.00 13.50
C LYS A 79 -2.24 -1.43 14.71
N GLU A 80 -2.87 -0.50 15.41
CA GLU A 80 -3.76 -0.79 16.54
C GLU A 80 -4.98 -1.62 16.11
N ALA A 81 -5.51 -1.34 14.93
CA ALA A 81 -6.61 -2.12 14.33
C ALA A 81 -6.17 -3.51 13.83
N GLY A 82 -4.88 -3.84 13.86
CA GLY A 82 -4.34 -5.12 13.41
C GLY A 82 -4.22 -5.28 11.89
N CYS A 83 -4.26 -4.18 11.15
CA CYS A 83 -4.12 -4.21 9.69
C CYS A 83 -2.70 -4.57 9.26
N ILE A 84 -2.58 -5.24 8.11
CA ILE A 84 -1.31 -5.33 7.38
C ILE A 84 -1.27 -4.18 6.37
N VAL A 85 -0.23 -3.35 6.48
CA VAL A 85 -0.07 -2.16 5.64
C VAL A 85 1.01 -2.38 4.59
N VAL A 86 0.69 -2.08 3.33
CA VAL A 86 1.67 -1.91 2.25
C VAL A 86 1.76 -0.42 1.95
N ASP A 87 2.86 0.20 2.36
CA ASP A 87 3.06 1.64 2.28
C ASP A 87 3.88 2.04 1.05
N ASN A 88 3.32 2.91 0.22
CA ASN A 88 3.99 3.44 -0.97
C ASN A 88 4.75 4.76 -0.70
N SER A 89 4.66 5.30 0.51
CA SER A 89 5.45 6.47 0.91
C SER A 89 6.92 6.11 1.16
N SER A 90 7.77 7.10 1.38
CA SER A 90 9.15 6.86 1.83
C SER A 90 9.31 6.90 3.35
N ALA A 91 8.19 6.99 4.09
CA ALA A 91 8.20 7.25 5.53
C ALA A 91 8.97 6.20 6.34
N PHE A 92 8.92 4.93 5.92
CA PHE A 92 9.45 3.79 6.67
C PHE A 92 10.45 2.93 5.89
N ARG A 93 10.88 3.37 4.70
CA ARG A 93 11.79 2.58 3.84
C ARG A 93 13.16 2.30 4.44
N LEU A 94 13.60 3.12 5.38
CA LEU A 94 14.91 2.98 6.03
C LEU A 94 14.83 2.38 7.44
N ASP A 95 13.63 2.01 7.88
CA ASP A 95 13.43 1.38 9.18
C ASP A 95 13.90 -0.07 9.11
N GLN A 96 14.77 -0.48 10.03
CA GLN A 96 15.42 -1.81 10.00
C GLN A 96 14.42 -2.97 10.17
N ASP A 97 13.32 -2.71 10.89
CA ASP A 97 12.29 -3.71 11.17
C ASP A 97 11.17 -3.75 10.11
N VAL A 98 11.30 -2.95 9.04
CA VAL A 98 10.31 -2.87 7.96
C VAL A 98 10.89 -3.44 6.67
N PRO A 99 10.38 -4.56 6.16
CA PRO A 99 10.87 -5.12 4.91
C PRO A 99 10.54 -4.19 3.74
N LEU A 100 11.55 -3.88 2.94
CA LEU A 100 11.45 -3.14 1.70
C LEU A 100 11.39 -4.13 0.54
N VAL A 101 10.20 -4.30 -0.08
CA VAL A 101 9.94 -5.46 -0.94
C VAL A 101 9.59 -5.08 -2.37
N ILE A 102 10.26 -5.76 -3.30
CA ILE A 102 9.84 -5.90 -4.70
C ILE A 102 9.58 -7.39 -4.92
N PRO A 103 8.32 -7.83 -5.15
CA PRO A 103 7.98 -9.25 -5.20
C PRO A 103 8.80 -10.07 -6.20
N GLU A 104 9.17 -9.48 -7.33
CA GLU A 104 10.01 -10.11 -8.36
C GLU A 104 11.48 -10.29 -7.94
N VAL A 105 11.92 -9.57 -6.88
CA VAL A 105 13.31 -9.57 -6.43
C VAL A 105 13.49 -10.31 -5.10
N ASN A 106 12.66 -9.96 -4.11
CA ASN A 106 12.85 -10.42 -2.74
C ASN A 106 11.53 -10.73 -2.00
N LYS A 107 10.58 -11.40 -2.67
CA LYS A 107 9.26 -11.73 -2.10
C LYS A 107 9.32 -12.46 -0.75
N GLU A 108 10.38 -13.21 -0.50
CA GLU A 108 10.54 -13.98 0.74
C GLU A 108 10.67 -13.06 1.97
N ASP A 109 11.15 -11.83 1.79
CA ASP A 109 11.30 -10.85 2.87
C ASP A 109 9.94 -10.38 3.43
N ILE A 110 8.84 -10.58 2.69
CA ILE A 110 7.48 -10.31 3.18
C ILE A 110 7.22 -11.04 4.51
N LYS A 111 7.78 -12.23 4.71
CA LYS A 111 7.60 -13.03 5.93
C LYS A 111 8.12 -12.34 7.20
N ASN A 112 8.99 -11.34 7.03
CA ASN A 112 9.61 -10.60 8.13
C ASN A 112 8.81 -9.35 8.53
N HIS A 113 7.61 -9.13 7.94
CA HIS A 113 6.81 -7.97 8.29
C HIS A 113 6.21 -8.08 9.70
N HIS A 114 6.17 -6.97 10.40
CA HIS A 114 5.49 -6.81 11.68
C HIS A 114 4.23 -5.93 11.50
N GLY A 115 3.43 -6.23 10.49
CA GLY A 115 2.23 -5.48 10.10
C GLY A 115 2.49 -4.34 9.12
N LEU A 116 3.75 -4.07 8.74
CA LEU A 116 4.10 -3.03 7.77
C LEU A 116 5.11 -3.56 6.76
N ILE A 117 4.83 -3.31 5.48
CA ILE A 117 5.68 -3.62 4.34
C ILE A 117 5.89 -2.30 3.58
N ALA A 118 7.14 -1.92 3.34
CA ALA A 118 7.45 -0.74 2.56
C ALA A 118 7.61 -1.10 1.07
N ASN A 119 6.99 -0.28 0.21
CA ASN A 119 7.15 -0.36 -1.24
C ASN A 119 8.28 0.60 -1.66
N PRO A 120 9.28 0.15 -2.44
CA PRO A 120 10.39 1.00 -2.87
C PRO A 120 9.97 2.17 -3.76
N ASN A 121 10.93 3.02 -4.10
CA ASN A 121 10.70 4.10 -5.06
C ASN A 121 10.30 3.55 -6.44
N CYS A 122 9.33 4.18 -7.10
CA CYS A 122 8.79 3.73 -8.37
C CYS A 122 9.84 3.54 -9.48
N ALA A 123 10.79 4.47 -9.62
CA ALA A 123 11.87 4.34 -10.60
C ALA A 123 12.80 3.17 -10.27
N THR A 124 13.08 2.95 -8.98
CA THR A 124 13.86 1.81 -8.52
C THR A 124 13.17 0.47 -8.83
N ILE A 125 11.85 0.37 -8.60
CA ILE A 125 11.08 -0.84 -8.90
C ILE A 125 11.16 -1.15 -10.40
N ILE A 126 10.88 -0.17 -11.26
CA ILE A 126 10.92 -0.34 -12.72
C ILE A 126 12.30 -0.83 -13.18
N ALA A 127 13.38 -0.22 -12.67
CA ALA A 127 14.73 -0.61 -13.01
C ALA A 127 15.08 -2.02 -12.53
N LEU A 128 14.76 -2.35 -11.26
CA LEU A 128 15.12 -3.63 -10.67
C LEU A 128 14.32 -4.80 -11.26
N VAL A 129 13.03 -4.63 -11.55
CA VAL A 129 12.24 -5.67 -12.23
C VAL A 129 12.82 -5.99 -13.60
N ALA A 130 13.24 -4.95 -14.36
CA ALA A 130 13.87 -5.17 -15.67
C ALA A 130 15.26 -5.83 -15.56
N LEU A 131 16.05 -5.48 -14.54
CA LEU A 131 17.40 -6.01 -14.33
C LEU A 131 17.41 -7.39 -13.69
N GLN A 132 16.37 -7.79 -12.95
CA GLN A 132 16.31 -9.06 -12.23
C GLN A 132 16.52 -10.25 -13.19
N ALA A 133 15.84 -10.27 -14.32
CA ALA A 133 15.99 -11.34 -15.31
C ALA A 133 17.42 -11.44 -15.89
N LEU A 134 18.07 -10.29 -16.04
CA LEU A 134 19.47 -10.24 -16.47
C LEU A 134 20.42 -10.70 -15.34
N HIS A 135 20.15 -10.31 -14.10
CA HIS A 135 20.92 -10.73 -12.93
C HIS A 135 20.85 -12.24 -12.73
N GLU A 136 19.67 -12.84 -12.81
CA GLU A 136 19.48 -14.29 -12.71
C GLU A 136 20.28 -15.06 -13.75
N LYS A 137 20.40 -14.51 -14.97
CA LYS A 137 21.10 -15.15 -16.07
C LYS A 137 22.61 -14.89 -16.08
N TYR A 138 23.05 -13.69 -15.73
CA TYR A 138 24.42 -13.23 -15.95
C TYR A 138 25.16 -12.88 -14.64
N HIS A 139 24.48 -12.96 -13.48
CA HIS A 139 25.06 -12.63 -12.17
C HIS A 139 25.74 -11.27 -12.16
N ILE A 140 24.98 -10.22 -12.52
CA ILE A 140 25.48 -8.85 -12.57
C ILE A 140 26.03 -8.46 -11.18
N ILE A 141 27.28 -7.95 -11.16
CA ILE A 141 28.00 -7.52 -9.95
C ILE A 141 27.89 -5.99 -9.84
#